data_358c006683c6530a2ebc12b71a60d57a
#
_entry.id   358c006683c6530a2ebc12b71a60d57a
#
_cell.length_a   1.000
_cell.length_b   1.000
_cell.length_c   1.000
_cell.angle_alpha   90.00
_cell.angle_beta   90.00
_cell.angle_gamma   90.00
#
_symmetry.space_group_name_H-M   'P 1'
#
loop_
_entity.id
_entity.type
_entity.pdbx_description
1 polymer ?
#
loop_
_entity_poly.entity_id
_entity_poly.type
_entity_poly.pdbx_seq_one_letter_code
_entity_poly.pdbx_strand_id
1 'polypeptide(L)'
;MAKEKFERTKPHVNVGTIGHGDHGKTTLTAAITKVMAEAQGGEAKAFADIDNAPEERERGITIATSHVEYESDNRHYAHVDCPGHADYVKNMITGAAQMDGAILVCSAADGPMPQTREHILLARQVGVPYIVVFLNKADMVDDEELVELVEMEVRELLDLYEFPGDDTPVIIGSALKALEGDTSEVGAPSVIKLVEAMDSYIPEPERAIAGSFLMPIEDVFSISGRGTVVTGRIERGVVKVGEEIEIVGIKETATTTCTGVEMFRKLLDQGEAGDNVGVLLRGTKREEVDRGQVLAHPKTINPHTHFEAEIYVLSKDEGGRHTPFFNGYRPQFYFRTTDVTGAVDLPEGVEMVMPGDNVQVTVKLIAPIAMEDGLRFAVREGGRTVGAGVVAKIIE
;
A
#
# COMPACT_ATOMS: atom_id res chain seq x y z
N MET A 1 -22.40 11.49 -21.52
CA MET A 1 -21.24 11.28 -22.38
C MET A 1 -20.79 9.84 -22.20
N ALA A 2 -20.39 9.14 -23.27
CA ALA A 2 -19.80 7.80 -23.12
C ALA A 2 -18.44 7.97 -22.42
N LYS A 3 -18.12 7.08 -21.45
CA LYS A 3 -16.79 7.07 -20.82
C LYS A 3 -15.75 6.67 -21.85
N GLU A 4 -14.59 7.28 -21.76
CA GLU A 4 -13.43 6.94 -22.58
C GLU A 4 -12.94 5.52 -22.24
N LYS A 5 -12.31 4.88 -23.22
CA LYS A 5 -11.66 3.59 -23.04
C LYS A 5 -10.20 3.82 -22.65
N PHE A 6 -9.70 3.05 -21.68
CA PHE A 6 -8.30 3.08 -21.30
C PHE A 6 -7.46 2.37 -22.37
N GLU A 7 -6.41 3.01 -22.85
CA GLU A 7 -5.45 2.43 -23.78
C GLU A 7 -4.12 2.15 -23.08
N ARG A 8 -3.64 0.92 -23.14
CA ARG A 8 -2.36 0.51 -22.55
C ARG A 8 -1.22 0.84 -23.52
N THR A 9 -0.72 2.06 -23.46
CA THR A 9 0.35 2.54 -24.35
C THR A 9 1.73 2.42 -23.73
N LYS A 10 1.84 2.36 -22.41
CA LYS A 10 3.09 2.30 -21.63
C LYS A 10 2.99 1.23 -20.55
N PRO A 11 4.14 0.67 -20.09
CA PRO A 11 4.17 -0.19 -18.91
C PRO A 11 3.54 0.48 -17.70
N HIS A 12 2.74 -0.27 -16.95
CA HIS A 12 2.03 0.23 -15.77
C HIS A 12 2.78 -0.14 -14.50
N VAL A 13 3.06 0.85 -13.65
CA VAL A 13 3.77 0.69 -12.38
C VAL A 13 2.97 1.35 -11.25
N ASN A 14 2.80 0.63 -10.15
CA ASN A 14 2.14 1.14 -8.96
C ASN A 14 3.18 1.67 -7.98
N VAL A 15 3.08 2.93 -7.64
CA VAL A 15 3.94 3.57 -6.65
C VAL A 15 3.08 4.24 -5.58
N GLY A 16 3.70 4.72 -4.52
CA GLY A 16 2.99 5.53 -3.54
C GLY A 16 3.91 6.20 -2.57
N THR A 17 3.38 7.20 -1.87
CA THR A 17 4.09 7.97 -0.85
C THR A 17 3.91 7.35 0.52
N ILE A 18 5.02 7.15 1.23
CA ILE A 18 5.09 6.71 2.63
C ILE A 18 5.95 7.67 3.45
N GLY A 19 5.83 7.66 4.76
CA GLY A 19 6.60 8.50 5.68
C GLY A 19 5.71 9.23 6.68
N HIS A 20 6.31 10.07 7.53
CA HIS A 20 5.62 10.80 8.59
C HIS A 20 4.51 11.73 8.06
N GLY A 21 3.48 11.99 8.88
CA GLY A 21 2.33 12.82 8.52
C GLY A 21 2.71 14.20 7.98
N ASP A 22 3.56 14.90 8.71
CA ASP A 22 3.91 16.30 8.42
C ASP A 22 5.06 16.45 7.41
N HIS A 23 5.58 15.38 6.82
CA HIS A 23 6.69 15.44 5.87
C HIS A 23 6.27 15.85 4.44
N GLY A 24 4.96 16.05 4.18
CA GLY A 24 4.46 16.63 2.94
C GLY A 24 4.22 15.64 1.82
N LYS A 25 3.79 14.41 2.14
CA LYS A 25 3.44 13.36 1.16
C LYS A 25 2.39 13.80 0.16
N THR A 26 1.23 14.25 0.64
CA THR A 26 0.12 14.71 -0.21
C THR A 26 0.51 15.95 -1.03
N THR A 27 1.32 16.85 -0.47
CA THR A 27 1.88 17.98 -1.22
C THR A 27 2.78 17.50 -2.36
N LEU A 28 3.62 16.49 -2.12
CA LEU A 28 4.47 15.90 -3.15
C LEU A 28 3.62 15.20 -4.22
N THR A 29 2.60 14.45 -3.83
CA THR A 29 1.67 13.79 -4.76
C THR A 29 0.99 14.82 -5.67
N ALA A 30 0.52 15.94 -5.12
CA ALA A 30 -0.05 17.04 -5.89
C ALA A 30 0.99 17.69 -6.83
N ALA A 31 2.23 17.91 -6.34
CA ALA A 31 3.30 18.48 -7.14
C ALA A 31 3.69 17.57 -8.31
N ILE A 32 3.78 16.24 -8.10
CA ILE A 32 4.07 15.28 -9.15
C ILE A 32 3.00 15.34 -10.25
N THR A 33 1.71 15.27 -9.87
CA THR A 33 0.62 15.30 -10.87
C THR A 33 0.64 16.59 -11.67
N LYS A 34 0.92 17.75 -11.04
CA LYS A 34 1.01 19.04 -11.72
C LYS A 34 2.20 19.11 -12.68
N VAL A 35 3.40 18.83 -12.18
CA VAL A 35 4.64 18.92 -12.97
C VAL A 35 4.60 17.96 -14.15
N MET A 36 4.13 16.73 -13.94
CA MET A 36 4.03 15.73 -15.02
C MET A 36 2.91 16.06 -16.01
N ALA A 37 1.79 16.65 -15.57
CA ALA A 37 0.77 17.14 -16.49
C ALA A 37 1.26 18.28 -17.39
N GLU A 38 2.10 19.17 -16.85
CA GLU A 38 2.75 20.24 -17.63
C GLU A 38 3.78 19.68 -18.63
N ALA A 39 4.50 18.63 -18.25
CA ALA A 39 5.56 18.04 -19.08
C ALA A 39 5.04 17.07 -20.15
N GLN A 40 4.09 16.21 -19.79
CA GLN A 40 3.63 15.07 -20.61
C GLN A 40 2.17 15.19 -21.06
N GLY A 41 1.45 16.18 -20.55
CA GLY A 41 0.00 16.22 -20.65
C GLY A 41 -0.69 15.40 -19.57
N GLY A 42 -2.00 15.50 -19.47
CA GLY A 42 -2.81 14.83 -18.47
C GLY A 42 -3.53 15.81 -17.54
N GLU A 43 -4.09 15.29 -16.46
CA GLU A 43 -4.87 16.09 -15.51
C GLU A 43 -4.07 16.30 -14.22
N ALA A 44 -3.78 17.54 -13.88
CA ALA A 44 -3.21 17.90 -12.59
C ALA A 44 -4.26 17.73 -11.48
N LYS A 45 -3.90 17.12 -10.36
CA LYS A 45 -4.75 17.03 -9.16
C LYS A 45 -4.34 18.08 -8.15
N ALA A 46 -5.30 18.90 -7.72
CA ALA A 46 -5.06 19.83 -6.63
C ALA A 46 -4.99 19.07 -5.28
N PHE A 47 -4.26 19.62 -4.31
CA PHE A 47 -4.17 19.07 -2.96
C PHE A 47 -5.56 18.74 -2.37
N ALA A 48 -6.52 19.66 -2.51
CA ALA A 48 -7.89 19.48 -2.04
C ALA A 48 -8.70 18.39 -2.78
N ASP A 49 -8.22 17.92 -3.92
CA ASP A 49 -8.84 16.82 -4.67
C ASP A 49 -8.25 15.47 -4.27
N ILE A 50 -7.08 15.47 -3.65
CA ILE A 50 -6.42 14.28 -3.10
C ILE A 50 -6.98 14.02 -1.71
N ASP A 51 -6.92 14.98 -0.80
CA ASP A 51 -7.55 14.92 0.54
C ASP A 51 -9.00 15.41 0.45
N ASN A 52 -9.91 14.51 0.12
CA ASN A 52 -11.30 14.85 -0.21
C ASN A 52 -12.27 14.84 0.98
N ALA A 53 -11.99 14.03 2.02
CA ALA A 53 -12.89 13.91 3.15
C ALA A 53 -12.96 15.23 3.95
N PRO A 54 -14.15 15.63 4.44
CA PRO A 54 -14.28 16.83 5.28
C PRO A 54 -13.34 16.83 6.49
N GLU A 55 -13.15 15.66 7.11
CA GLU A 55 -12.26 15.48 8.27
C GLU A 55 -10.78 15.64 7.90
N GLU A 56 -10.36 15.21 6.70
CA GLU A 56 -9.00 15.39 6.17
C GLU A 56 -8.69 16.88 5.98
N ARG A 57 -9.63 17.61 5.39
CA ARG A 57 -9.49 19.06 5.19
C ARG A 57 -9.47 19.86 6.48
N GLU A 58 -10.28 19.47 7.46
CA GLU A 58 -10.35 20.15 8.77
C GLU A 58 -9.08 19.92 9.60
N ARG A 59 -8.54 18.71 9.56
CA ARG A 59 -7.36 18.32 10.35
C ARG A 59 -6.04 18.53 9.61
N GLY A 60 -6.05 18.69 8.28
CA GLY A 60 -4.84 18.78 7.45
C GLY A 60 -4.03 17.49 7.41
N ILE A 61 -4.67 16.35 7.58
CA ILE A 61 -4.05 15.02 7.59
C ILE A 61 -4.77 14.08 6.64
N THR A 62 -4.03 13.22 5.93
CA THR A 62 -4.60 12.16 5.11
C THR A 62 -5.09 11.01 5.99
N ILE A 63 -6.33 10.60 5.82
CA ILE A 63 -7.00 9.52 6.57
C ILE A 63 -7.14 8.28 5.68
N ALA A 64 -7.70 8.45 4.50
CA ALA A 64 -7.90 7.39 3.52
C ALA A 64 -6.80 7.40 2.45
N THR A 65 -6.55 6.25 1.83
CA THR A 65 -5.68 6.21 0.64
C THR A 65 -6.34 6.92 -0.52
N SER A 66 -5.59 7.74 -1.24
CA SER A 66 -6.05 8.41 -2.47
C SER A 66 -5.25 7.90 -3.66
N HIS A 67 -5.93 7.70 -4.78
CA HIS A 67 -5.31 7.20 -6.01
C HIS A 67 -5.30 8.30 -7.08
N VAL A 68 -4.11 8.55 -7.63
CA VAL A 68 -3.92 9.45 -8.76
C VAL A 68 -3.12 8.76 -9.85
N GLU A 69 -3.19 9.27 -11.08
CA GLU A 69 -2.40 8.78 -12.22
C GLU A 69 -1.56 9.90 -12.83
N TYR A 70 -0.40 9.55 -13.36
CA TYR A 70 0.43 10.41 -14.18
C TYR A 70 1.33 9.56 -15.07
N GLU A 71 1.95 10.18 -16.07
CA GLU A 71 2.85 9.52 -16.99
C GLU A 71 4.23 10.16 -16.96
N SER A 72 5.27 9.33 -17.12
CA SER A 72 6.59 9.74 -17.56
C SER A 72 6.72 9.49 -19.09
N ASP A 73 7.88 9.76 -19.65
CA ASP A 73 8.18 9.39 -21.05
C ASP A 73 8.05 7.88 -21.27
N ASN A 74 8.37 7.07 -20.25
CA ASN A 74 8.53 5.63 -20.37
C ASN A 74 7.39 4.83 -19.74
N ARG A 75 6.64 5.39 -18.79
CA ARG A 75 5.72 4.63 -17.91
C ARG A 75 4.43 5.37 -17.61
N HIS A 76 3.39 4.59 -17.34
CA HIS A 76 2.16 5.03 -16.70
C HIS A 76 2.20 4.64 -15.22
N TYR A 77 2.06 5.63 -14.34
CA TYR A 77 2.07 5.43 -12.89
C TYR A 77 0.67 5.53 -12.29
N ALA A 78 0.28 4.51 -11.53
CA ALA A 78 -0.77 4.64 -10.52
C ALA A 78 -0.10 4.96 -9.20
N HIS A 79 -0.49 6.05 -8.56
CA HIS A 79 0.12 6.53 -7.34
C HIS A 79 -0.90 6.52 -6.20
N VAL A 80 -0.52 5.87 -5.10
CA VAL A 80 -1.30 5.78 -3.87
C VAL A 80 -0.72 6.76 -2.84
N ASP A 81 -1.48 7.77 -2.48
CA ASP A 81 -1.11 8.63 -1.35
C ASP A 81 -1.54 7.98 -0.03
N CYS A 82 -0.58 7.62 0.81
CA CYS A 82 -0.81 6.91 2.05
C CYS A 82 -0.88 7.85 3.26
N PRO A 83 -1.78 7.60 4.23
CA PRO A 83 -1.79 8.35 5.48
C PRO A 83 -0.47 8.18 6.24
N GLY A 84 -0.03 9.24 6.91
CA GLY A 84 1.21 9.24 7.70
C GLY A 84 1.01 9.11 9.19
N HIS A 85 -0.22 9.26 9.68
CA HIS A 85 -0.52 9.27 11.10
C HIS A 85 -0.71 7.85 11.65
N ALA A 86 -0.20 7.60 12.86
CA ALA A 86 -0.23 6.28 13.51
C ALA A 86 -1.64 5.66 13.63
N ASP A 87 -2.68 6.49 13.79
CA ASP A 87 -4.06 6.01 13.90
C ASP A 87 -4.59 5.39 12.59
N TYR A 88 -3.97 5.69 11.45
CA TYR A 88 -4.40 5.24 10.12
C TYR A 88 -3.44 4.23 9.46
N VAL A 89 -2.57 3.62 10.24
CA VAL A 89 -1.59 2.63 9.76
C VAL A 89 -2.25 1.48 8.99
N LYS A 90 -3.47 1.09 9.32
CA LYS A 90 -4.23 0.10 8.54
C LYS A 90 -4.39 0.51 7.07
N ASN A 91 -4.71 1.76 6.82
CA ASN A 91 -4.84 2.28 5.45
C ASN A 91 -3.48 2.39 4.77
N MET A 92 -2.42 2.76 5.53
CA MET A 92 -1.04 2.74 5.04
C MET A 92 -0.61 1.33 4.62
N ILE A 93 -0.86 0.30 5.43
CA ILE A 93 -0.54 -1.10 5.10
C ILE A 93 -1.27 -1.53 3.82
N THR A 94 -2.56 -1.20 3.72
CA THR A 94 -3.37 -1.52 2.53
C THR A 94 -2.80 -0.85 1.27
N GLY A 95 -2.45 0.43 1.35
CA GLY A 95 -1.84 1.16 0.24
C GLY A 95 -0.47 0.60 -0.13
N ALA A 96 0.40 0.37 0.85
CA ALA A 96 1.75 -0.14 0.63
C ALA A 96 1.76 -1.54 -0.01
N ALA A 97 0.81 -2.41 0.35
CA ALA A 97 0.69 -3.74 -0.24
C ALA A 97 0.38 -3.72 -1.76
N GLN A 98 -0.03 -2.57 -2.30
CA GLN A 98 -0.34 -2.40 -3.71
C GLN A 98 0.85 -1.88 -4.53
N MET A 99 1.96 -1.49 -3.90
CA MET A 99 3.08 -0.80 -4.54
C MET A 99 4.10 -1.75 -5.14
N ASP A 100 4.56 -1.41 -6.33
CA ASP A 100 5.75 -2.01 -6.97
C ASP A 100 7.03 -1.28 -6.52
N GLY A 101 6.88 -0.06 -6.02
CA GLY A 101 7.91 0.74 -5.37
C GLY A 101 7.30 1.86 -4.54
N ALA A 102 7.97 2.30 -3.49
CA ALA A 102 7.53 3.38 -2.63
C ALA A 102 8.43 4.61 -2.73
N ILE A 103 7.84 5.80 -2.56
CA ILE A 103 8.55 7.06 -2.36
C ILE A 103 8.52 7.35 -0.86
N LEU A 104 9.67 7.22 -0.22
CA LEU A 104 9.83 7.62 1.17
C LEU A 104 10.02 9.13 1.23
N VAL A 105 9.04 9.83 1.79
CA VAL A 105 9.10 11.28 1.98
C VAL A 105 9.59 11.57 3.40
N CYS A 106 10.76 12.19 3.50
CA CYS A 106 11.37 12.61 4.74
C CYS A 106 11.68 14.11 4.69
N SER A 107 11.38 14.84 5.75
CA SER A 107 11.72 16.26 5.84
C SER A 107 13.23 16.43 6.02
N ALA A 108 13.86 17.24 5.17
CA ALA A 108 15.28 17.61 5.32
C ALA A 108 15.54 18.44 6.58
N ALA A 109 14.51 19.12 7.10
CA ALA A 109 14.63 19.94 8.30
C ALA A 109 14.44 19.14 9.60
N ASP A 110 13.57 18.11 9.59
CA ASP A 110 13.19 17.37 10.79
C ASP A 110 13.91 16.01 10.91
N GLY A 111 14.38 15.46 9.78
CA GLY A 111 14.95 14.11 9.70
C GLY A 111 13.94 12.98 9.87
N PRO A 112 14.41 11.73 10.01
CA PRO A 112 13.55 10.57 10.19
C PRO A 112 12.82 10.59 11.53
N MET A 113 11.50 10.53 11.49
CA MET A 113 10.60 10.52 12.64
C MET A 113 10.15 9.07 12.98
N PRO A 114 9.52 8.80 14.13
CA PRO A 114 9.09 7.45 14.50
C PRO A 114 8.21 6.77 13.45
N GLN A 115 7.26 7.49 12.82
CA GLN A 115 6.43 6.91 11.76
C GLN A 115 7.22 6.67 10.47
N THR A 116 8.31 7.40 10.22
CA THR A 116 9.21 7.11 9.09
C THR A 116 9.78 5.71 9.23
N ARG A 117 10.28 5.36 10.42
CA ARG A 117 10.79 4.03 10.75
C ARG A 117 9.71 2.96 10.61
N GLU A 118 8.53 3.19 11.18
CA GLU A 118 7.40 2.25 11.10
C GLU A 118 6.98 2.01 9.65
N HIS A 119 6.93 3.05 8.82
CA HIS A 119 6.52 2.92 7.41
C HIS A 119 7.54 2.13 6.57
N ILE A 120 8.85 2.30 6.79
CA ILE A 120 9.88 1.49 6.12
C ILE A 120 9.73 0.02 6.52
N LEU A 121 9.61 -0.24 7.84
CA LEU A 121 9.40 -1.58 8.35
C LEU A 121 8.16 -2.24 7.74
N LEU A 122 7.02 -1.54 7.73
CA LEU A 122 5.77 -2.06 7.17
C LEU A 122 5.87 -2.27 5.67
N ALA A 123 6.49 -1.35 4.93
CA ALA A 123 6.73 -1.52 3.49
C ALA A 123 7.53 -2.81 3.23
N ARG A 124 8.58 -3.08 4.01
CA ARG A 124 9.34 -4.33 3.91
C ARG A 124 8.47 -5.55 4.16
N GLN A 125 7.62 -5.52 5.18
CA GLN A 125 6.78 -6.65 5.58
C GLN A 125 5.67 -6.96 4.59
N VAL A 126 5.04 -5.94 4.01
CA VAL A 126 4.01 -6.16 2.97
C VAL A 126 4.63 -6.47 1.61
N GLY A 127 5.96 -6.45 1.49
CA GLY A 127 6.68 -6.89 0.31
C GLY A 127 6.90 -5.81 -0.75
N VAL A 128 6.91 -4.53 -0.39
CA VAL A 128 7.38 -3.45 -1.28
C VAL A 128 8.84 -3.71 -1.64
N PRO A 129 9.17 -3.91 -2.93
CA PRO A 129 10.50 -4.36 -3.29
C PRO A 129 11.53 -3.23 -3.40
N TYR A 130 11.09 -2.00 -3.69
CA TYR A 130 11.96 -0.86 -3.95
C TYR A 130 11.49 0.40 -3.24
N ILE A 131 12.44 1.19 -2.74
CA ILE A 131 12.19 2.52 -2.16
C ILE A 131 13.06 3.55 -2.90
N VAL A 132 12.47 4.70 -3.22
CA VAL A 132 13.17 5.91 -3.66
C VAL A 132 12.90 6.97 -2.60
N VAL A 133 13.88 7.76 -2.23
CA VAL A 133 13.76 8.77 -1.17
C VAL A 133 13.59 10.17 -1.78
N PHE A 134 12.66 10.94 -1.23
CA PHE A 134 12.54 12.37 -1.47
C PHE A 134 12.73 13.13 -0.15
N LEU A 135 13.89 13.80 -0.02
CA LEU A 135 14.16 14.70 1.09
C LEU A 135 13.46 16.03 0.81
N ASN A 136 12.27 16.17 1.40
CA ASN A 136 11.36 17.28 1.20
C ASN A 136 11.70 18.47 2.11
N LYS A 137 11.12 19.63 1.83
CA LYS A 137 11.30 20.88 2.58
C LYS A 137 12.75 21.39 2.56
N ALA A 138 13.50 21.10 1.51
CA ALA A 138 14.88 21.56 1.37
C ALA A 138 14.98 23.09 1.29
N ASP A 139 13.90 23.78 0.93
CA ASP A 139 13.77 25.24 0.97
C ASP A 139 13.79 25.85 2.38
N MET A 140 13.65 25.03 3.40
CA MET A 140 13.69 25.45 4.82
C MET A 140 15.07 25.25 5.47
N VAL A 141 16.04 24.70 4.75
CA VAL A 141 17.36 24.36 5.27
C VAL A 141 18.43 25.07 4.46
N ASP A 142 19.15 25.98 5.11
CA ASP A 142 20.24 26.71 4.48
C ASP A 142 21.62 26.03 4.66
N ASP A 143 21.68 24.98 5.48
CA ASP A 143 22.90 24.24 5.83
C ASP A 143 22.95 22.90 5.07
N GLU A 144 23.86 22.82 4.09
CA GLU A 144 24.07 21.60 3.29
C GLU A 144 24.56 20.43 4.14
N GLU A 145 25.37 20.68 5.20
CA GLU A 145 25.87 19.61 6.09
C GLU A 145 24.72 18.95 6.85
N LEU A 146 23.67 19.70 7.20
CA LEU A 146 22.47 19.15 7.84
C LEU A 146 21.69 18.26 6.91
N VAL A 147 21.57 18.63 5.63
CA VAL A 147 20.88 17.82 4.62
C VAL A 147 21.64 16.51 4.39
N GLU A 148 22.97 16.56 4.30
CA GLU A 148 23.83 15.37 4.16
C GLU A 148 23.69 14.43 5.38
N LEU A 149 23.61 15.00 6.60
CA LEU A 149 23.40 14.21 7.82
C LEU A 149 22.06 13.47 7.79
N VAL A 150 20.98 14.17 7.41
CA VAL A 150 19.64 13.56 7.28
C VAL A 150 19.63 12.47 6.21
N GLU A 151 20.31 12.70 5.08
CA GLU A 151 20.45 11.67 4.04
C GLU A 151 21.13 10.41 4.59
N MET A 152 22.21 10.58 5.33
CA MET A 152 22.96 9.49 5.96
C MET A 152 22.10 8.71 6.95
N GLU A 153 21.36 9.39 7.82
CA GLU A 153 20.43 8.74 8.75
C GLU A 153 19.32 7.95 8.05
N VAL A 154 18.80 8.46 6.93
CA VAL A 154 17.79 7.73 6.13
C VAL A 154 18.38 6.49 5.49
N ARG A 155 19.61 6.57 4.95
CA ARG A 155 20.31 5.42 4.35
C ARG A 155 20.59 4.32 5.38
N GLU A 156 21.09 4.69 6.57
CA GLU A 156 21.30 3.74 7.67
C GLU A 156 20.00 3.06 8.11
N LEU A 157 18.90 3.83 8.11
CA LEU A 157 17.59 3.32 8.45
C LEU A 157 17.05 2.34 7.40
N LEU A 158 17.30 2.60 6.11
CA LEU A 158 16.96 1.68 5.03
C LEU A 158 17.73 0.37 5.15
N ASP A 159 19.04 0.43 5.40
CA ASP A 159 19.87 -0.76 5.61
C ASP A 159 19.40 -1.58 6.81
N LEU A 160 19.01 -0.94 7.90
CA LEU A 160 18.48 -1.61 9.09
C LEU A 160 17.25 -2.49 8.75
N TYR A 161 16.42 -2.05 7.81
CA TYR A 161 15.22 -2.78 7.36
C TYR A 161 15.42 -3.53 6.05
N GLU A 162 16.67 -3.85 5.71
CA GLU A 162 17.06 -4.68 4.56
C GLU A 162 16.69 -4.09 3.19
N PHE A 163 16.62 -2.77 3.07
CA PHE A 163 16.66 -2.08 1.79
C PHE A 163 18.09 -1.61 1.51
N PRO A 164 18.56 -1.61 0.23
CA PRO A 164 19.93 -1.22 -0.09
C PRO A 164 20.12 0.30 0.06
N GLY A 165 20.44 0.76 1.28
CA GLY A 165 20.55 2.18 1.62
C GLY A 165 21.54 2.94 0.74
N ASP A 166 22.72 2.36 0.47
CA ASP A 166 23.75 2.98 -0.36
C ASP A 166 23.32 3.14 -1.84
N ASP A 167 22.60 2.16 -2.38
CA ASP A 167 22.17 2.15 -3.78
C ASP A 167 20.82 2.88 -4.00
N THR A 168 20.09 3.19 -2.93
CA THR A 168 18.79 3.85 -3.01
C THR A 168 18.93 5.29 -3.52
N PRO A 169 18.21 5.70 -4.58
CA PRO A 169 18.20 7.08 -5.03
C PRO A 169 17.61 8.00 -3.97
N VAL A 170 18.31 9.09 -3.67
CA VAL A 170 17.86 10.17 -2.78
C VAL A 170 17.79 11.47 -3.57
N ILE A 171 16.59 12.03 -3.64
CA ILE A 171 16.33 13.29 -4.35
C ILE A 171 16.03 14.37 -3.30
N ILE A 172 16.74 15.49 -3.39
CA ILE A 172 16.56 16.64 -2.50
C ILE A 172 15.67 17.66 -3.21
N GLY A 173 14.60 18.11 -2.54
CA GLY A 173 13.69 19.07 -3.15
C GLY A 173 12.68 19.67 -2.19
N SER A 174 11.79 20.48 -2.74
CA SER A 174 10.64 21.07 -2.05
C SER A 174 9.38 20.87 -2.87
N ALA A 175 8.51 19.99 -2.37
CA ALA A 175 7.22 19.72 -2.99
C ALA A 175 6.34 20.99 -3.07
N LEU A 176 6.42 21.87 -2.05
CA LEU A 176 5.69 23.14 -2.03
C LEU A 176 6.18 24.06 -3.14
N LYS A 177 7.48 24.23 -3.27
CA LYS A 177 8.09 25.07 -4.32
C LYS A 177 7.75 24.54 -5.72
N ALA A 178 7.82 23.22 -5.92
CA ALA A 178 7.41 22.60 -7.16
C ALA A 178 5.93 22.85 -7.47
N LEU A 179 5.05 22.74 -6.47
CA LEU A 179 3.61 22.99 -6.61
C LEU A 179 3.32 24.47 -6.92
N GLU A 180 4.13 25.41 -6.39
CA GLU A 180 4.05 26.84 -6.70
C GLU A 180 4.62 27.20 -8.09
N GLY A 181 5.26 26.25 -8.78
CA GLY A 181 5.84 26.46 -10.12
C GLY A 181 7.25 27.04 -10.09
N ASP A 182 7.96 26.93 -8.96
CA ASP A 182 9.36 27.33 -8.84
C ASP A 182 10.24 26.47 -9.76
N THR A 183 11.11 27.13 -10.53
CA THR A 183 12.01 26.51 -11.52
C THR A 183 13.45 26.31 -11.00
N SER A 184 13.72 26.62 -9.73
CA SER A 184 15.00 26.32 -9.07
C SER A 184 15.22 24.79 -8.98
N GLU A 185 16.44 24.38 -8.68
CA GLU A 185 16.79 22.96 -8.58
C GLU A 185 15.93 22.19 -7.56
N VAL A 186 15.52 22.82 -6.46
CA VAL A 186 14.67 22.22 -5.42
C VAL A 186 13.17 22.29 -5.75
N GLY A 187 12.76 23.06 -6.75
CA GLY A 187 11.38 23.20 -7.21
C GLY A 187 10.97 22.09 -8.21
N ALA A 188 10.29 22.46 -9.29
CA ALA A 188 9.81 21.54 -10.31
C ALA A 188 10.88 20.59 -10.88
N PRO A 189 12.16 21.02 -11.11
CA PRO A 189 13.20 20.11 -11.56
C PRO A 189 13.48 18.95 -10.59
N SER A 190 13.33 19.13 -9.27
CA SER A 190 13.49 18.03 -8.30
C SER A 190 12.43 16.95 -8.46
N VAL A 191 11.21 17.32 -8.79
CA VAL A 191 10.12 16.38 -9.06
C VAL A 191 10.38 15.61 -10.36
N ILE A 192 10.89 16.25 -11.39
CA ILE A 192 11.30 15.57 -12.63
C ILE A 192 12.41 14.56 -12.34
N LYS A 193 13.45 14.95 -11.58
CA LYS A 193 14.53 14.06 -11.14
C LYS A 193 13.99 12.85 -10.33
N LEU A 194 12.97 13.06 -9.49
CA LEU A 194 12.33 11.96 -8.75
C LEU A 194 11.67 10.95 -9.71
N VAL A 195 10.92 11.42 -10.69
CA VAL A 195 10.26 10.54 -11.67
C VAL A 195 11.28 9.80 -12.54
N GLU A 196 12.35 10.47 -12.96
CA GLU A 196 13.47 9.84 -13.67
C GLU A 196 14.18 8.77 -12.82
N ALA A 197 14.36 9.03 -11.53
CA ALA A 197 14.92 8.05 -10.59
C ALA A 197 13.99 6.83 -10.44
N MET A 198 12.68 7.03 -10.35
CA MET A 198 11.71 5.93 -10.35
C MET A 198 11.74 5.12 -11.65
N ASP A 199 11.81 5.78 -12.81
CA ASP A 199 11.90 5.13 -14.13
C ASP A 199 13.14 4.23 -14.26
N SER A 200 14.26 4.65 -13.67
CA SER A 200 15.53 3.93 -13.79
C SER A 200 15.76 2.89 -12.69
N TYR A 201 15.31 3.15 -11.48
CA TYR A 201 15.60 2.31 -10.31
C TYR A 201 14.55 1.23 -10.04
N ILE A 202 13.26 1.54 -10.25
CA ILE A 202 12.19 0.55 -10.08
C ILE A 202 12.09 -0.23 -11.40
N PRO A 203 12.36 -1.55 -11.43
CA PRO A 203 12.23 -2.33 -12.68
C PRO A 203 10.76 -2.45 -13.09
N GLU A 204 10.51 -2.78 -14.34
CA GLU A 204 9.17 -3.15 -14.80
C GLU A 204 8.69 -4.40 -14.05
N PRO A 205 7.55 -4.34 -13.35
CA PRO A 205 7.11 -5.46 -12.51
C PRO A 205 6.68 -6.66 -13.36
N GLU A 206 7.13 -7.86 -12.96
CA GLU A 206 6.59 -9.09 -13.49
C GLU A 206 5.15 -9.30 -12.98
N ARG A 207 4.19 -9.41 -13.91
CA ARG A 207 2.78 -9.57 -13.58
C ARG A 207 2.34 -11.02 -13.64
N ALA A 208 1.70 -11.50 -12.57
CA ALA A 208 1.17 -12.87 -12.49
C ALA A 208 -0.13 -13.03 -13.32
N ILE A 209 -0.09 -12.71 -14.63
CA ILE A 209 -1.26 -12.72 -15.52
C ILE A 209 -1.77 -14.15 -15.77
N ALA A 210 -0.89 -15.14 -15.80
CA ALA A 210 -1.26 -16.54 -16.07
C ALA A 210 -1.99 -17.25 -14.91
N GLY A 211 -2.07 -16.63 -13.73
CA GLY A 211 -2.76 -17.19 -12.56
C GLY A 211 -4.26 -17.02 -12.63
N SER A 212 -4.98 -17.73 -11.72
CA SER A 212 -6.40 -17.48 -11.50
C SER A 212 -6.62 -16.10 -10.91
N PHE A 213 -7.65 -15.39 -11.39
CA PHE A 213 -7.97 -14.04 -10.91
C PHE A 213 -8.14 -13.98 -9.40
N LEU A 214 -7.50 -12.99 -8.80
CA LEU A 214 -7.63 -12.62 -7.39
C LEU A 214 -7.45 -11.11 -7.23
N MET A 215 -8.41 -10.46 -6.56
CA MET A 215 -8.36 -9.04 -6.23
C MET A 215 -8.84 -8.82 -4.80
N PRO A 216 -7.96 -8.40 -3.86
CA PRO A 216 -8.38 -7.94 -2.55
C PRO A 216 -9.27 -6.69 -2.64
N ILE A 217 -10.35 -6.67 -1.89
CA ILE A 217 -11.29 -5.54 -1.86
C ILE A 217 -10.76 -4.48 -0.89
N GLU A 218 -10.51 -3.29 -1.39
CA GLU A 218 -10.04 -2.13 -0.65
C GLU A 218 -11.21 -1.26 -0.17
N ASP A 219 -12.11 -0.90 -1.10
CA ASP A 219 -13.28 -0.10 -0.81
C ASP A 219 -14.52 -0.61 -1.55
N VAL A 220 -15.70 -0.26 -1.01
CA VAL A 220 -17.00 -0.66 -1.56
C VAL A 220 -17.89 0.57 -1.69
N PHE A 221 -18.34 0.84 -2.90
CA PHE A 221 -19.19 1.97 -3.23
C PHE A 221 -20.53 1.53 -3.79
N SER A 222 -21.57 2.32 -3.53
CA SER A 222 -22.84 2.21 -4.20
C SER A 222 -22.99 3.35 -5.19
N ILE A 223 -23.13 3.02 -6.47
CA ILE A 223 -23.31 4.02 -7.54
C ILE A 223 -24.76 3.98 -8.01
N SER A 224 -25.44 5.12 -7.87
CA SER A 224 -26.84 5.24 -8.31
C SER A 224 -26.99 4.86 -9.78
N GLY A 225 -27.92 3.93 -10.08
CA GLY A 225 -28.19 3.44 -11.43
C GLY A 225 -27.18 2.43 -11.99
N ARG A 226 -26.07 2.11 -11.26
CA ARG A 226 -25.04 1.17 -11.70
C ARG A 226 -24.86 -0.03 -10.77
N GLY A 227 -25.17 0.11 -9.48
CA GLY A 227 -25.05 -0.93 -8.49
C GLY A 227 -23.81 -0.79 -7.59
N THR A 228 -23.35 -1.90 -7.06
CA THR A 228 -22.18 -1.97 -6.19
C THR A 228 -20.90 -2.05 -7.00
N VAL A 229 -19.94 -1.21 -6.66
CA VAL A 229 -18.58 -1.20 -7.20
C VAL A 229 -17.61 -1.47 -6.08
N VAL A 230 -16.68 -2.38 -6.29
CA VAL A 230 -15.58 -2.65 -5.38
C VAL A 230 -14.27 -2.25 -6.04
N THR A 231 -13.37 -1.66 -5.27
CA THR A 231 -12.05 -1.25 -5.76
C THR A 231 -10.96 -2.10 -5.14
N GLY A 232 -9.86 -2.23 -5.84
CA GLY A 232 -8.66 -2.90 -5.38
C GLY A 232 -7.63 -3.06 -6.49
N ARG A 233 -6.44 -3.50 -6.12
CA ARG A 233 -5.42 -3.93 -7.07
C ARG A 233 -5.60 -5.41 -7.38
N ILE A 234 -5.58 -5.78 -8.64
CA ILE A 234 -5.57 -7.18 -9.06
C ILE A 234 -4.22 -7.79 -8.70
N GLU A 235 -4.23 -8.75 -7.77
CA GLU A 235 -3.02 -9.43 -7.28
C GLU A 235 -2.47 -10.40 -8.34
N ARG A 236 -3.35 -11.16 -8.98
CA ARG A 236 -3.01 -12.10 -10.05
C ARG A 236 -4.18 -12.36 -11.02
N GLY A 237 -3.84 -12.90 -12.17
CA GLY A 237 -4.80 -13.30 -13.20
C GLY A 237 -5.43 -12.14 -13.96
N VAL A 238 -6.53 -12.45 -14.61
CA VAL A 238 -7.29 -11.53 -15.47
C VAL A 238 -8.76 -11.70 -15.15
N VAL A 239 -9.52 -10.61 -15.09
CA VAL A 239 -11.00 -10.62 -15.02
C VAL A 239 -11.57 -9.93 -16.23
N LYS A 240 -12.57 -10.54 -16.88
CA LYS A 240 -13.27 -9.99 -18.04
C LYS A 240 -14.69 -9.58 -17.68
N VAL A 241 -15.19 -8.59 -18.39
CA VAL A 241 -16.61 -8.23 -18.30
C VAL A 241 -17.47 -9.39 -18.76
N GLY A 242 -18.44 -9.77 -17.92
CA GLY A 242 -19.34 -10.92 -18.14
C GLY A 242 -18.94 -12.19 -17.41
N GLU A 243 -17.75 -12.26 -16.83
CA GLU A 243 -17.30 -13.45 -16.08
C GLU A 243 -17.99 -13.59 -14.73
N GLU A 244 -18.21 -14.84 -14.35
CA GLU A 244 -18.64 -15.21 -13.00
C GLU A 244 -17.45 -15.17 -12.05
N ILE A 245 -17.64 -14.56 -10.89
CA ILE A 245 -16.63 -14.41 -9.84
C ILE A 245 -17.23 -14.69 -8.47
N GLU A 246 -16.41 -15.02 -7.51
CA GLU A 246 -16.79 -15.22 -6.11
C GLU A 246 -16.26 -14.09 -5.23
N ILE A 247 -17.03 -13.75 -4.18
CA ILE A 247 -16.67 -12.87 -3.08
C ILE A 247 -16.35 -13.77 -1.89
N VAL A 248 -15.09 -13.82 -1.48
CA VAL A 248 -14.57 -14.82 -0.52
C VAL A 248 -13.99 -14.14 0.72
N GLY A 249 -14.25 -14.73 1.89
CA GLY A 249 -13.74 -14.29 3.20
C GLY A 249 -14.74 -13.50 4.01
N ILE A 250 -14.52 -13.38 5.32
CA ILE A 250 -15.31 -12.66 6.32
C ILE A 250 -16.76 -13.17 6.44
N LYS A 251 -17.48 -13.23 5.35
CA LYS A 251 -18.86 -13.73 5.20
C LYS A 251 -18.90 -15.03 4.42
N GLU A 252 -20.08 -15.61 4.31
CA GLU A 252 -20.29 -16.75 3.41
C GLU A 252 -19.91 -16.38 1.97
N THR A 253 -19.25 -17.30 1.28
CA THR A 253 -18.84 -17.10 -0.11
C THR A 253 -20.07 -16.88 -1.00
N ALA A 254 -20.09 -15.79 -1.72
CA ALA A 254 -21.17 -15.43 -2.64
C ALA A 254 -20.66 -15.38 -4.07
N THR A 255 -21.51 -15.82 -5.00
CA THR A 255 -21.23 -15.77 -6.44
C THR A 255 -21.89 -14.54 -7.06
N THR A 256 -21.19 -13.85 -7.93
CA THR A 256 -21.69 -12.68 -8.68
C THR A 256 -21.10 -12.66 -10.08
N THR A 257 -21.46 -11.67 -10.88
CA THR A 257 -20.91 -11.46 -12.22
C THR A 257 -20.24 -10.09 -12.30
N CYS A 258 -19.05 -10.05 -12.86
CA CYS A 258 -18.37 -8.79 -13.25
C CYS A 258 -19.12 -8.15 -14.41
N THR A 259 -19.79 -7.02 -14.20
CA THR A 259 -20.54 -6.32 -15.27
C THR A 259 -19.79 -5.14 -15.87
N GLY A 260 -18.64 -4.80 -15.31
CA GLY A 260 -17.79 -3.73 -15.82
C GLY A 260 -16.50 -3.65 -15.04
N VAL A 261 -15.45 -3.21 -15.70
CA VAL A 261 -14.13 -2.93 -15.13
C VAL A 261 -13.76 -1.51 -15.49
N GLU A 262 -13.32 -0.71 -14.53
CA GLU A 262 -12.92 0.69 -14.73
C GLU A 262 -11.57 0.95 -14.05
N MET A 263 -10.73 1.72 -14.70
CA MET A 263 -9.48 2.24 -14.12
C MET A 263 -9.42 3.74 -14.39
N PHE A 264 -9.23 4.55 -13.34
CA PHE A 264 -9.21 6.02 -13.43
C PHE A 264 -10.39 6.61 -14.23
N ARG A 265 -11.60 6.10 -13.95
CA ARG A 265 -12.87 6.48 -14.62
C ARG A 265 -12.96 6.12 -16.10
N LYS A 266 -11.99 5.44 -16.66
CA LYS A 266 -11.99 4.91 -18.04
C LYS A 266 -12.42 3.43 -18.02
N LEU A 267 -13.11 3.00 -19.08
CA LEU A 267 -13.60 1.62 -19.22
C LEU A 267 -12.48 0.69 -19.68
N LEU A 268 -12.50 -0.52 -19.14
CA LEU A 268 -11.65 -1.63 -19.57
C LEU A 268 -12.52 -2.81 -20.03
N ASP A 269 -12.09 -3.54 -21.04
CA ASP A 269 -12.71 -4.81 -21.43
C ASP A 269 -12.34 -5.93 -20.46
N GLN A 270 -11.14 -5.82 -19.88
CA GLN A 270 -10.61 -6.73 -18.85
C GLN A 270 -9.65 -5.98 -17.93
N GLY A 271 -9.58 -6.43 -16.67
CA GLY A 271 -8.56 -6.04 -15.72
C GLY A 271 -7.50 -7.13 -15.60
N GLU A 272 -6.24 -6.75 -15.44
CA GLU A 272 -5.09 -7.67 -15.38
C GLU A 272 -4.30 -7.48 -14.08
N ALA A 273 -3.52 -8.50 -13.69
CA ALA A 273 -2.62 -8.41 -12.55
C ALA A 273 -1.80 -7.12 -12.57
N GLY A 274 -1.83 -6.38 -11.46
CA GLY A 274 -1.20 -5.08 -11.31
C GLY A 274 -2.11 -3.87 -11.53
N ASP A 275 -3.27 -4.04 -12.15
CA ASP A 275 -4.21 -2.94 -12.34
C ASP A 275 -4.93 -2.56 -11.04
N ASN A 276 -5.06 -1.27 -10.77
CA ASN A 276 -5.96 -0.73 -9.75
C ASN A 276 -7.32 -0.42 -10.39
N VAL A 277 -8.30 -1.24 -10.10
CA VAL A 277 -9.60 -1.20 -10.80
C VAL A 277 -10.78 -1.08 -9.86
N GLY A 278 -11.88 -0.53 -10.40
CA GLY A 278 -13.21 -0.70 -9.87
C GLY A 278 -13.94 -1.77 -10.66
N VAL A 279 -14.45 -2.79 -9.97
CA VAL A 279 -15.23 -3.88 -10.56
C VAL A 279 -16.70 -3.71 -10.18
N LEU A 280 -17.57 -3.68 -11.20
CA LEU A 280 -19.02 -3.59 -11.02
C LEU A 280 -19.58 -4.98 -10.81
N LEU A 281 -20.35 -5.17 -9.74
CA LEU A 281 -20.95 -6.44 -9.35
C LEU A 281 -22.45 -6.49 -9.66
N ARG A 282 -22.89 -7.58 -10.28
CA ARG A 282 -24.31 -7.78 -10.62
C ARG A 282 -25.11 -8.22 -9.39
N GLY A 283 -26.20 -7.48 -9.10
CA GLY A 283 -27.17 -7.92 -8.09
C GLY A 283 -26.66 -7.97 -6.66
N THR A 284 -25.46 -7.51 -6.41
CA THR A 284 -24.83 -7.48 -5.09
C THR A 284 -25.10 -6.13 -4.43
N LYS A 285 -25.61 -6.13 -3.21
CA LYS A 285 -25.83 -4.91 -2.43
C LYS A 285 -24.57 -4.50 -1.69
N ARG A 286 -24.48 -3.20 -1.36
CA ARG A 286 -23.33 -2.63 -0.64
C ARG A 286 -23.03 -3.35 0.68
N GLU A 287 -24.09 -3.70 1.44
CA GLU A 287 -24.00 -4.38 2.75
C GLU A 287 -23.62 -5.87 2.66
N GLU A 288 -23.65 -6.46 1.48
CA GLU A 288 -23.26 -7.87 1.25
C GLU A 288 -21.75 -8.03 1.05
N VAL A 289 -21.04 -6.94 0.82
CA VAL A 289 -19.59 -6.92 0.57
C VAL A 289 -18.88 -6.06 1.58
N ASP A 290 -17.75 -6.55 2.10
CA ASP A 290 -16.90 -5.84 3.04
C ASP A 290 -15.48 -5.71 2.52
N ARG A 291 -14.80 -4.63 2.92
CA ARG A 291 -13.35 -4.50 2.80
C ARG A 291 -12.67 -5.70 3.46
N GLY A 292 -11.67 -6.26 2.81
CA GLY A 292 -10.93 -7.41 3.31
C GLY A 292 -11.39 -8.76 2.77
N GLN A 293 -12.57 -8.81 2.12
CA GLN A 293 -12.90 -9.92 1.25
C GLN A 293 -12.07 -9.84 -0.03
N VAL A 294 -12.05 -10.91 -0.81
CA VAL A 294 -11.41 -10.91 -2.13
C VAL A 294 -12.44 -11.25 -3.21
N LEU A 295 -12.26 -10.69 -4.41
CA LEU A 295 -12.85 -11.21 -5.62
C LEU A 295 -11.92 -12.25 -6.22
N ALA A 296 -12.45 -13.39 -6.62
CA ALA A 296 -11.67 -14.47 -7.22
C ALA A 296 -12.46 -15.21 -8.30
N HIS A 297 -11.75 -15.93 -9.17
CA HIS A 297 -12.41 -16.95 -10.00
C HIS A 297 -13.03 -18.03 -9.12
N PRO A 298 -14.18 -18.63 -9.55
CA PRO A 298 -14.88 -19.62 -8.74
C PRO A 298 -13.97 -20.77 -8.31
N LYS A 299 -14.00 -21.08 -7.00
CA LYS A 299 -13.31 -22.23 -6.39
C LYS A 299 -11.76 -22.19 -6.48
N THR A 300 -11.17 -21.00 -6.63
CA THR A 300 -9.70 -20.84 -6.71
C THR A 300 -9.05 -20.45 -5.39
N ILE A 301 -9.83 -19.98 -4.43
CA ILE A 301 -9.40 -19.69 -3.07
C ILE A 301 -10.54 -19.94 -2.10
N ASN A 302 -10.23 -20.33 -0.87
CA ASN A 302 -11.21 -20.59 0.17
C ASN A 302 -10.97 -19.68 1.41
N PRO A 303 -12.02 -19.45 2.21
CA PRO A 303 -11.88 -18.78 3.50
C PRO A 303 -11.42 -19.78 4.56
N HIS A 304 -10.49 -19.37 5.44
CA HIS A 304 -9.93 -20.21 6.49
C HIS A 304 -9.82 -19.42 7.81
N THR A 305 -9.89 -20.15 8.93
CA THR A 305 -9.74 -19.58 10.27
C THR A 305 -8.58 -20.18 11.06
N HIS A 306 -8.03 -21.31 10.62
CA HIS A 306 -7.06 -22.09 11.39
C HIS A 306 -5.87 -22.50 10.53
N PHE A 307 -4.66 -22.08 10.92
CA PHE A 307 -3.44 -22.31 10.15
C PHE A 307 -2.19 -22.35 11.04
N GLU A 308 -1.15 -23.00 10.53
CA GLU A 308 0.21 -22.89 11.06
C GLU A 308 0.92 -21.71 10.42
N ALA A 309 1.71 -20.98 11.19
CA ALA A 309 2.45 -19.82 10.72
C ALA A 309 3.87 -19.80 11.27
N GLU A 310 4.77 -19.20 10.51
CA GLU A 310 6.06 -18.75 10.98
C GLU A 310 5.98 -17.27 11.28
N ILE A 311 6.32 -16.87 12.52
CA ILE A 311 6.25 -15.47 12.96
C ILE A 311 7.61 -15.03 13.48
N TYR A 312 8.08 -13.90 12.97
CA TYR A 312 9.16 -13.13 13.56
C TYR A 312 8.57 -12.07 14.50
N VAL A 313 9.00 -12.09 15.75
CA VAL A 313 8.56 -11.12 16.76
C VAL A 313 9.59 -10.00 16.82
N LEU A 314 9.14 -8.77 16.48
CA LEU A 314 10.03 -7.61 16.46
C LEU A 314 10.66 -7.36 17.84
N SER A 315 11.96 -7.11 17.85
CA SER A 315 12.71 -6.70 19.02
C SER A 315 12.29 -5.30 19.50
N LYS A 316 12.73 -4.94 20.71
CA LYS A 316 12.53 -3.60 21.27
C LYS A 316 13.15 -2.50 20.37
N ASP A 317 14.33 -2.76 19.85
CA ASP A 317 15.09 -1.79 19.04
C ASP A 317 14.45 -1.57 17.67
N GLU A 318 13.70 -2.55 17.18
CA GLU A 318 12.85 -2.47 15.98
C GLU A 318 11.47 -1.81 16.24
N GLY A 319 11.23 -1.33 17.45
CA GLY A 319 9.94 -0.74 17.85
C GLY A 319 8.88 -1.76 18.28
N GLY A 320 9.24 -3.02 18.40
CA GLY A 320 8.36 -4.12 18.80
C GLY A 320 8.04 -4.18 20.30
N ARG A 321 7.76 -5.36 20.78
CA ARG A 321 7.42 -5.62 22.19
C ARG A 321 8.66 -5.47 23.09
N HIS A 322 8.41 -5.14 24.37
CA HIS A 322 9.43 -5.11 25.42
C HIS A 322 9.36 -6.36 26.32
N THR A 323 8.28 -7.12 26.22
CA THR A 323 8.00 -8.27 27.07
C THR A 323 7.65 -9.49 26.22
N PRO A 324 7.92 -10.71 26.71
CA PRO A 324 7.48 -11.91 26.03
C PRO A 324 5.95 -12.00 25.95
N PHE A 325 5.45 -12.85 25.07
CA PHE A 325 4.07 -13.30 25.10
C PHE A 325 3.98 -14.80 25.37
N PHE A 326 2.84 -15.23 25.81
CA PHE A 326 2.55 -16.58 26.26
C PHE A 326 1.47 -17.22 25.41
N ASN A 327 1.25 -18.52 25.61
CA ASN A 327 0.15 -19.23 24.96
C ASN A 327 -1.19 -18.55 25.13
N GLY A 328 -2.01 -18.50 24.08
CA GLY A 328 -3.28 -17.80 24.08
C GLY A 328 -3.18 -16.28 23.84
N TYR A 329 -2.03 -15.77 23.41
CA TYR A 329 -1.85 -14.38 22.99
C TYR A 329 -2.82 -14.03 21.86
N ARG A 330 -3.45 -12.84 21.94
CA ARG A 330 -4.51 -12.42 21.01
C ARG A 330 -4.25 -11.07 20.37
N PRO A 331 -3.32 -11.00 19.39
CA PRO A 331 -3.07 -9.79 18.63
C PRO A 331 -4.05 -9.65 17.45
N GLN A 332 -3.88 -8.58 16.68
CA GLN A 332 -4.50 -8.39 15.38
C GLN A 332 -3.57 -8.85 14.28
N PHE A 333 -4.10 -9.65 13.36
CA PHE A 333 -3.45 -10.14 12.16
C PHE A 333 -3.92 -9.34 10.96
N TYR A 334 -3.01 -8.70 10.26
CA TYR A 334 -3.28 -7.88 9.08
C TYR A 334 -2.99 -8.69 7.82
N PHE A 335 -4.06 -9.06 7.11
CA PHE A 335 -4.00 -9.75 5.84
C PHE A 335 -4.48 -8.85 4.72
N ARG A 336 -3.69 -8.66 3.66
CA ARG A 336 -4.09 -7.84 2.51
C ARG A 336 -4.69 -6.49 2.94
N THR A 337 -6.03 -6.36 2.85
CA THR A 337 -6.76 -5.09 3.09
C THR A 337 -7.54 -5.05 4.40
N THR A 338 -7.38 -6.06 5.27
CA THR A 338 -8.11 -6.14 6.54
C THR A 338 -7.26 -6.66 7.69
N ASP A 339 -7.78 -6.49 8.88
CA ASP A 339 -7.25 -7.07 10.11
C ASP A 339 -8.31 -7.94 10.78
N VAL A 340 -7.86 -8.98 11.45
CA VAL A 340 -8.71 -9.87 12.23
C VAL A 340 -7.97 -10.29 13.50
N THR A 341 -8.69 -10.37 14.62
CA THR A 341 -8.14 -10.88 15.87
C THR A 341 -7.97 -12.40 15.77
N GLY A 342 -6.83 -12.91 16.25
CA GLY A 342 -6.57 -14.34 16.32
C GLY A 342 -5.90 -14.73 17.62
N ALA A 343 -6.12 -15.96 18.08
CA ALA A 343 -5.42 -16.56 19.18
C ALA A 343 -4.19 -17.34 18.68
N VAL A 344 -3.08 -17.17 19.37
CA VAL A 344 -1.81 -17.85 19.08
C VAL A 344 -1.62 -19.00 20.05
N ASP A 345 -1.49 -20.21 19.53
CA ASP A 345 -1.12 -21.40 20.29
C ASP A 345 0.34 -21.73 20.00
N LEU A 346 1.15 -21.80 21.09
CA LEU A 346 2.56 -22.11 21.02
C LEU A 346 2.79 -23.63 20.88
N PRO A 347 3.88 -24.04 20.23
CA PRO A 347 4.21 -25.46 20.12
C PRO A 347 4.49 -26.08 21.49
N GLU A 348 4.33 -27.40 21.60
CA GLU A 348 4.58 -28.14 22.84
C GLU A 348 6.00 -27.92 23.34
N GLY A 349 6.14 -27.58 24.63
CA GLY A 349 7.42 -27.30 25.26
C GLY A 349 7.89 -25.84 25.17
N VAL A 350 7.18 -24.98 24.45
CA VAL A 350 7.45 -23.53 24.38
C VAL A 350 6.51 -22.81 25.34
N GLU A 351 7.06 -22.28 26.45
CA GLU A 351 6.25 -21.56 27.45
C GLU A 351 6.01 -20.10 27.07
N MET A 352 6.98 -19.46 26.41
CA MET A 352 6.94 -18.05 26.01
C MET A 352 7.75 -17.80 24.76
N VAL A 353 7.49 -16.68 24.08
CA VAL A 353 8.24 -16.17 22.94
C VAL A 353 8.76 -14.78 23.27
N MET A 354 10.07 -14.59 23.08
CA MET A 354 10.75 -13.33 23.37
C MET A 354 10.72 -12.39 22.15
N PRO A 355 10.78 -11.06 22.37
CA PRO A 355 11.09 -10.13 21.28
C PRO A 355 12.41 -10.49 20.60
N GLY A 356 12.43 -10.54 19.27
CA GLY A 356 13.57 -10.99 18.45
C GLY A 356 13.53 -12.47 18.04
N ASP A 357 12.59 -13.26 18.56
CA ASP A 357 12.47 -14.68 18.23
C ASP A 357 11.73 -14.91 16.91
N ASN A 358 12.15 -15.97 16.21
CA ASN A 358 11.38 -16.67 15.19
C ASN A 358 10.68 -17.88 15.81
N VAL A 359 9.39 -18.02 15.56
CA VAL A 359 8.61 -19.11 16.14
C VAL A 359 7.57 -19.65 15.16
N GLN A 360 7.43 -20.98 15.13
CA GLN A 360 6.25 -21.62 14.52
C GLN A 360 5.12 -21.65 15.53
N VAL A 361 3.94 -21.23 15.09
CA VAL A 361 2.74 -21.17 15.93
C VAL A 361 1.54 -21.68 15.16
N THR A 362 0.52 -22.05 15.90
CA THR A 362 -0.81 -22.27 15.35
C THR A 362 -1.69 -21.06 15.64
N VAL A 363 -2.41 -20.56 14.65
CA VAL A 363 -3.26 -19.37 14.78
C VAL A 363 -4.69 -19.74 14.51
N LYS A 364 -5.60 -19.26 15.36
CA LYS A 364 -7.04 -19.37 15.19
C LYS A 364 -7.68 -18.00 15.16
N LEU A 365 -8.19 -17.61 13.98
CA LEU A 365 -8.85 -16.33 13.74
C LEU A 365 -10.31 -16.36 14.22
N ILE A 366 -10.84 -15.19 14.61
CA ILE A 366 -12.25 -15.03 14.98
C ILE A 366 -13.20 -14.92 13.77
N ALA A 367 -12.66 -14.66 12.57
CA ALA A 367 -13.40 -14.58 11.33
C ALA A 367 -12.60 -15.23 10.18
N PRO A 368 -13.26 -15.85 9.20
CA PRO A 368 -12.57 -16.50 8.09
C PRO A 368 -11.96 -15.45 7.14
N ILE A 369 -10.75 -15.71 6.68
CA ILE A 369 -10.03 -14.89 5.70
C ILE A 369 -9.73 -15.73 4.47
N ALA A 370 -9.90 -15.16 3.28
CA ALA A 370 -9.46 -15.77 2.02
C ALA A 370 -7.94 -16.00 2.08
N MET A 371 -7.51 -17.25 2.14
CA MET A 371 -6.15 -17.60 2.51
C MET A 371 -5.60 -18.71 1.63
N GLU A 372 -4.30 -18.70 1.45
CA GLU A 372 -3.49 -19.75 0.82
C GLU A 372 -2.13 -19.84 1.53
N ASP A 373 -1.45 -20.96 1.37
CA ASP A 373 -0.10 -21.14 1.88
C ASP A 373 0.83 -20.07 1.26
N GLY A 374 1.73 -19.54 2.07
CA GLY A 374 2.64 -18.46 1.67
C GLY A 374 2.08 -17.05 1.82
N LEU A 375 0.81 -16.88 2.23
CA LEU A 375 0.24 -15.55 2.48
C LEU A 375 0.96 -14.87 3.64
N ARG A 376 1.49 -13.67 3.40
CA ARG A 376 2.17 -12.86 4.41
C ARG A 376 1.16 -12.05 5.22
N PHE A 377 1.52 -11.77 6.47
CA PHE A 377 0.72 -10.93 7.36
C PHE A 377 1.61 -10.16 8.34
N ALA A 378 1.08 -9.03 8.82
CA ALA A 378 1.65 -8.30 9.95
C ALA A 378 0.88 -8.62 11.23
N VAL A 379 1.57 -8.58 12.37
CA VAL A 379 0.99 -8.76 13.72
C VAL A 379 1.05 -7.44 14.46
N ARG A 380 -0.08 -6.95 14.97
CA ARG A 380 -0.17 -5.68 15.68
C ARG A 380 -0.84 -5.83 17.04
N GLU A 381 -0.41 -5.02 17.99
CA GLU A 381 -0.95 -4.92 19.33
C GLU A 381 -0.90 -3.47 19.80
N GLY A 382 -2.02 -2.96 20.34
CA GLY A 382 -2.06 -1.62 20.92
C GLY A 382 -1.59 -0.50 19.99
N GLY A 383 -1.87 -0.61 18.69
CA GLY A 383 -1.47 0.37 17.68
C GLY A 383 -0.03 0.25 17.18
N ARG A 384 0.72 -0.78 17.59
CA ARG A 384 2.11 -1.03 17.17
C ARG A 384 2.22 -2.31 16.38
N THR A 385 3.09 -2.33 15.39
CA THR A 385 3.52 -3.57 14.73
C THR A 385 4.49 -4.29 15.66
N VAL A 386 4.17 -5.53 16.01
CA VAL A 386 4.93 -6.34 16.96
C VAL A 386 5.51 -7.60 16.31
N GLY A 387 5.16 -7.88 15.09
CA GLY A 387 5.70 -9.01 14.35
C GLY A 387 5.21 -9.06 12.92
N ALA A 388 5.78 -9.98 12.19
CA ALA A 388 5.38 -10.35 10.84
C ALA A 388 5.46 -11.85 10.67
N GLY A 389 4.66 -12.39 9.78
CA GLY A 389 4.66 -13.82 9.54
C GLY A 389 4.18 -14.21 8.17
N VAL A 390 4.23 -15.50 7.93
CA VAL A 390 3.75 -16.15 6.73
C VAL A 390 2.92 -17.38 7.12
N VAL A 391 1.82 -17.60 6.39
CA VAL A 391 1.02 -18.81 6.50
C VAL A 391 1.84 -19.98 5.97
N ALA A 392 2.25 -20.89 6.85
CA ALA A 392 3.07 -22.04 6.48
C ALA A 392 2.19 -23.19 5.97
N LYS A 393 1.01 -23.36 6.60
CA LYS A 393 0.07 -24.44 6.25
C LYS A 393 -1.33 -24.15 6.77
N ILE A 394 -2.32 -24.32 5.91
CA ILE A 394 -3.73 -24.24 6.29
C ILE A 394 -4.17 -25.53 6.97
N ILE A 395 -4.91 -25.41 8.08
CA ILE A 395 -5.49 -26.54 8.83
C ILE A 395 -6.99 -26.66 8.57
N GLU A 396 -7.74 -25.52 8.68
CA GLU A 396 -9.19 -25.45 8.49
C GLU A 396 -9.65 -24.09 7.94
#